data_78e893d7fcd9c98a2253ebbae65bb8d7
#
_entry.id   78e893d7fcd9c98a2253ebbae65bb8d7
#
_cell.length_a   1.000
_cell.length_b   1.000
_cell.length_c   1.000
_cell.angle_alpha   90.00
_cell.angle_beta   90.00
_cell.angle_gamma   90.00
#
_symmetry.space_group_name_H-M   'P 1'
#
loop_
_entity.id
_entity.type
_entity.pdbx_description
1 polymer ?
#
loop_
_entity_poly.entity_id
_entity_poly.type
_entity_poly.pdbx_seq_one_letter_code
_entity_poly.pdbx_strand_id
1 'polypeptide(L)'
;MKATDIMHPEDQKAIGALKKIPFIDEVCRSCMEIAYEKIYRGENLGMMVKVDNSYMPELYQDLKDVTKAIGINTPELFIYNDPVMNAFTFGETNPYVCVSSSLVEKMNREERKAILAHECGHILCQHVLYGSVVETLRMIGEDFGIIGYTLTGPVKLALQYWSRRSEYSADRCAAAVVGERTFQASMLKLALGLADAGNDPYRLV
;
A
#
# COMPACT_ATOMS: atom_id res chain seq x y z
N MET A 1 -3.14 -12.31 13.03
CA MET A 1 -1.76 -11.90 13.42
C MET A 1 -1.83 -10.65 14.30
N LYS A 2 -0.79 -10.36 15.09
CA LYS A 2 -0.71 -9.08 15.81
C LYS A 2 0.33 -8.19 15.11
N ALA A 3 0.08 -6.88 15.06
CA ALA A 3 1.05 -5.93 14.52
C ALA A 3 2.42 -6.06 15.17
N THR A 4 2.47 -6.26 16.50
CA THR A 4 3.71 -6.45 17.27
C THR A 4 4.58 -7.62 16.81
N ASP A 5 3.96 -8.65 16.24
CA ASP A 5 4.67 -9.86 15.81
C ASP A 5 5.28 -9.69 14.39
N ILE A 6 4.68 -8.78 13.63
CA ILE A 6 5.03 -8.51 12.24
C ILE A 6 5.95 -7.29 12.09
N MET A 7 5.72 -6.22 12.85
CA MET A 7 6.52 -5.00 12.73
C MET A 7 8.02 -5.26 12.86
N HIS A 8 8.76 -4.81 11.85
CA HIS A 8 10.20 -4.92 11.84
C HIS A 8 10.83 -3.93 12.84
N PRO A 9 11.90 -4.28 13.57
CA PRO A 9 12.53 -3.37 14.55
C PRO A 9 12.94 -2.00 13.97
N GLU A 10 13.38 -1.97 12.71
CA GLU A 10 13.75 -0.71 12.06
C GLU A 10 12.53 0.17 11.75
N ASP A 11 11.38 -0.43 11.42
CA ASP A 11 10.12 0.29 11.29
C ASP A 11 9.67 0.85 12.65
N GLN A 12 9.67 0.03 13.70
CA GLN A 12 9.34 0.48 15.06
C GLN A 12 10.20 1.67 15.51
N LYS A 13 11.50 1.65 15.21
CA LYS A 13 12.40 2.77 15.51
C LYS A 13 12.05 4.01 14.69
N ALA A 14 11.81 3.83 13.40
CA ALA A 14 11.53 4.93 12.48
C ALA A 14 10.20 5.62 12.80
N ILE A 15 9.12 4.84 13.03
CA ILE A 15 7.82 5.39 13.44
C ILE A 15 7.90 6.06 14.82
N GLY A 16 8.67 5.48 15.75
CA GLY A 16 8.90 6.06 17.06
C GLY A 16 9.68 7.38 17.00
N ALA A 17 10.58 7.54 16.04
CA ALA A 17 11.28 8.81 15.79
C ALA A 17 10.34 9.84 15.13
N LEU A 18 9.55 9.42 14.16
CA LEU A 18 8.58 10.27 13.47
C LEU A 18 7.55 10.85 14.44
N LYS A 19 6.99 10.03 15.33
CA LYS A 19 6.01 10.44 16.36
C LYS A 19 6.57 11.38 17.43
N LYS A 20 7.89 11.60 17.49
CA LYS A 20 8.49 12.62 18.35
C LYS A 20 8.46 14.03 17.74
N ILE A 21 8.16 14.16 16.47
CA ILE A 21 7.99 15.44 15.80
C ILE A 21 6.67 16.04 16.31
N PRO A 22 6.69 17.24 16.92
CA PRO A 22 5.48 17.87 17.43
C PRO A 22 4.40 18.03 16.36
N PHE A 23 3.17 17.68 16.70
CA PHE A 23 1.99 17.82 15.83
C PHE A 23 2.06 17.08 14.49
N ILE A 24 2.92 16.04 14.38
CA ILE A 24 3.08 15.32 13.09
C ILE A 24 1.77 14.68 12.63
N ASP A 25 0.99 14.10 13.53
CA ASP A 25 -0.27 13.44 13.20
C ASP A 25 -1.29 14.45 12.68
N GLU A 26 -1.42 15.60 13.35
CA GLU A 26 -2.32 16.70 12.96
C GLU A 26 -1.92 17.27 11.60
N VAL A 27 -0.63 17.49 11.38
CA VAL A 27 -0.10 17.95 10.10
C VAL A 27 -0.41 16.95 9.00
N CYS A 28 -0.18 15.65 9.24
CA CYS A 28 -0.47 14.62 8.26
C CYS A 28 -1.97 14.50 7.97
N ARG A 29 -2.85 14.60 8.98
CA ARG A 29 -4.30 14.61 8.78
C ARG A 29 -4.77 15.82 7.97
N SER A 30 -4.28 17.01 8.29
CA SER A 30 -4.59 18.22 7.51
C SER A 30 -4.12 18.11 6.07
N CYS A 31 -2.94 17.52 5.83
CA CYS A 31 -2.48 17.21 4.48
C CYS A 31 -3.42 16.25 3.75
N MET A 32 -3.91 15.22 4.44
CA MET A 32 -4.83 14.25 3.85
C MET A 32 -6.20 14.85 3.55
N GLU A 33 -6.75 15.70 4.43
CA GLU A 33 -8.01 16.40 4.17
C GLU A 33 -7.93 17.25 2.90
N ILE A 34 -6.85 18.04 2.74
CA ILE A 34 -6.63 18.86 1.55
C ILE A 34 -6.43 18.00 0.30
N ALA A 35 -5.65 16.92 0.43
CA ALA A 35 -5.41 15.99 -0.67
C ALA A 35 -6.68 15.27 -1.10
N TYR A 36 -7.48 14.83 -0.12
CA TYR A 36 -8.76 14.17 -0.37
C TYR A 36 -9.72 15.08 -1.14
N GLU A 37 -9.85 16.35 -0.75
CA GLU A 37 -10.72 17.29 -1.46
C GLU A 37 -10.26 17.55 -2.90
N LYS A 38 -8.95 17.68 -3.13
CA LYS A 38 -8.42 18.04 -4.45
C LYS A 38 -8.27 16.85 -5.39
N ILE A 39 -7.83 15.69 -4.88
CA ILE A 39 -7.56 14.50 -5.69
C ILE A 39 -8.82 13.66 -5.87
N TYR A 40 -9.62 13.55 -4.82
CA TYR A 40 -10.80 12.66 -4.82
C TYR A 40 -12.06 13.28 -5.41
N ARG A 41 -12.33 14.56 -5.14
CA ARG A 41 -13.51 15.23 -5.69
C ARG A 41 -13.36 15.63 -7.16
N GLY A 42 -12.12 15.77 -7.64
CA GLY A 42 -11.87 16.33 -8.98
C GLY A 42 -11.81 15.30 -10.10
N GLU A 43 -11.06 14.22 -9.98
CA GLU A 43 -10.70 13.42 -11.15
C GLU A 43 -10.68 11.89 -10.94
N ASN A 44 -10.50 11.35 -9.74
CA ASN A 44 -10.18 9.94 -9.57
C ASN A 44 -11.35 8.98 -9.29
N LEU A 45 -12.45 9.40 -8.67
CA LEU A 45 -13.60 8.50 -8.44
C LEU A 45 -14.25 8.00 -9.73
N GLY A 46 -14.12 8.72 -10.84
CA GLY A 46 -14.59 8.28 -12.15
C GLY A 46 -13.70 7.26 -12.86
N MET A 47 -12.46 7.07 -12.39
CA MET A 47 -11.47 6.18 -13.01
C MET A 47 -11.24 4.88 -12.24
N MET A 48 -11.78 4.74 -11.03
CA MET A 48 -11.66 3.56 -10.19
C MET A 48 -12.98 2.80 -10.13
N VAL A 49 -12.89 1.48 -10.24
CA VAL A 49 -14.06 0.60 -10.15
C VAL A 49 -13.95 -0.19 -8.86
N LYS A 50 -15.01 -0.14 -8.04
CA LYS A 50 -15.09 -0.91 -6.82
C LYS A 50 -15.21 -2.40 -7.12
N VAL A 51 -14.42 -3.19 -6.43
CA VAL A 51 -14.41 -4.65 -6.51
C VAL A 51 -15.19 -5.21 -5.33
N ASP A 52 -16.17 -6.07 -5.61
CA ASP A 52 -17.01 -6.71 -4.61
C ASP A 52 -17.50 -8.10 -5.07
N ASN A 53 -18.46 -8.69 -4.34
CA ASN A 53 -19.02 -9.99 -4.72
C ASN A 53 -19.77 -10.00 -6.07
N SER A 54 -20.22 -8.85 -6.55
CA SER A 54 -20.95 -8.70 -7.81
C SER A 54 -20.01 -8.38 -8.97
N TYR A 55 -18.90 -7.74 -8.69
CA TYR A 55 -17.90 -7.34 -9.68
C TYR A 55 -16.51 -7.85 -9.28
N MET A 56 -15.94 -8.71 -10.11
CA MET A 56 -14.67 -9.41 -9.90
C MET A 56 -14.63 -10.23 -8.58
N PRO A 57 -15.59 -11.15 -8.37
CA PRO A 57 -15.75 -11.89 -7.11
C PRO A 57 -14.52 -12.70 -6.72
N GLU A 58 -13.73 -13.18 -7.68
CA GLU A 58 -12.49 -13.92 -7.41
C GLU A 58 -11.42 -13.03 -6.75
N LEU A 59 -11.21 -11.84 -7.30
CA LEU A 59 -10.26 -10.88 -6.74
C LEU A 59 -10.69 -10.43 -5.34
N TYR A 60 -12.01 -10.20 -5.16
CA TYR A 60 -12.55 -9.88 -3.84
C TYR A 60 -12.40 -11.04 -2.85
N GLN A 61 -12.54 -12.29 -3.31
CA GLN A 61 -12.30 -13.47 -2.48
C GLN A 61 -10.83 -13.60 -2.08
N ASP A 62 -9.89 -13.28 -2.98
CA ASP A 62 -8.47 -13.24 -2.67
C ASP A 62 -8.18 -12.26 -1.51
N LEU A 63 -8.78 -11.05 -1.54
CA LEU A 63 -8.66 -10.09 -0.44
C LEU A 63 -9.28 -10.61 0.87
N LYS A 64 -10.47 -11.24 0.82
CA LYS A 64 -11.09 -11.82 2.02
C LYS A 64 -10.25 -12.94 2.63
N ASP A 65 -9.66 -13.79 1.82
CA ASP A 65 -8.77 -14.86 2.28
C ASP A 65 -7.56 -14.28 3.02
N VAL A 66 -6.95 -13.25 2.44
CA VAL A 66 -5.81 -12.52 3.01
C VAL A 66 -6.19 -11.84 4.33
N THR A 67 -7.25 -11.06 4.35
CA THR A 67 -7.67 -10.31 5.55
C THR A 67 -8.08 -11.23 6.69
N LYS A 68 -8.70 -12.38 6.37
CA LYS A 68 -8.99 -13.44 7.34
C LYS A 68 -7.72 -14.04 7.93
N ALA A 69 -6.70 -14.31 7.12
CA ALA A 69 -5.42 -14.86 7.57
C ALA A 69 -4.67 -13.86 8.48
N ILE A 70 -4.71 -12.57 8.14
CA ILE A 70 -4.09 -11.49 8.90
C ILE A 70 -4.88 -11.19 10.19
N GLY A 71 -6.23 -11.27 10.14
CA GLY A 71 -7.12 -10.98 11.26
C GLY A 71 -7.52 -9.51 11.33
N ILE A 72 -7.69 -8.86 10.18
CA ILE A 72 -8.20 -7.48 10.06
C ILE A 72 -9.57 -7.47 9.37
N ASN A 73 -10.30 -6.36 9.51
CA ASN A 73 -11.50 -6.12 8.71
C ASN A 73 -11.11 -6.00 7.24
N THR A 74 -11.94 -6.55 6.35
CA THR A 74 -11.71 -6.45 4.90
C THR A 74 -11.90 -5.00 4.46
N PRO A 75 -10.85 -4.32 3.96
CA PRO A 75 -10.95 -2.97 3.42
C PRO A 75 -11.74 -2.96 2.11
N GLU A 76 -12.15 -1.78 1.66
CA GLU A 76 -12.64 -1.64 0.30
C GLU A 76 -11.51 -1.92 -0.71
N LEU A 77 -11.88 -2.49 -1.87
CA LEU A 77 -10.94 -2.80 -2.94
C LEU A 77 -11.39 -2.09 -4.22
N PHE A 78 -10.45 -1.44 -4.86
CA PHE A 78 -10.67 -0.76 -6.13
C PHE A 78 -9.66 -1.22 -7.18
N ILE A 79 -10.09 -1.22 -8.42
CA ILE A 79 -9.23 -1.41 -9.59
C ILE A 79 -9.19 -0.11 -10.40
N TYR A 80 -8.02 0.27 -10.87
CA TYR A 80 -7.84 1.41 -11.77
C TYR A 80 -7.08 0.99 -13.04
N ASN A 81 -7.34 1.70 -14.12
CA ASN A 81 -6.71 1.39 -15.40
C ASN A 81 -5.28 1.96 -15.45
N ASP A 82 -4.30 1.07 -15.39
CA ASP A 82 -2.87 1.40 -15.53
C ASP A 82 -2.14 0.24 -16.20
N PRO A 83 -1.32 0.49 -17.24
CA PRO A 83 -0.49 -0.52 -17.88
C PRO A 83 0.68 -0.99 -17.02
N VAL A 84 1.03 -0.25 -15.96
CA VAL A 84 2.08 -0.62 -15.03
C VAL A 84 1.46 -1.40 -13.86
N MET A 85 2.04 -2.55 -13.51
CA MET A 85 1.62 -3.31 -12.34
C MET A 85 1.93 -2.50 -11.08
N ASN A 86 0.89 -2.20 -10.31
CA ASN A 86 1.03 -1.46 -9.05
C ASN A 86 -0.15 -1.75 -8.12
N ALA A 87 0.09 -1.60 -6.82
CA ALA A 87 -0.93 -1.58 -5.79
C ALA A 87 -0.55 -0.54 -4.73
N PHE A 88 -1.52 -0.02 -4.02
CA PHE A 88 -1.30 0.87 -2.89
C PHE A 88 -2.49 0.86 -1.93
N THR A 89 -2.20 1.20 -0.68
CA THR A 89 -3.21 1.40 0.36
C THR A 89 -3.31 2.88 0.69
N PHE A 90 -4.53 3.40 0.82
CA PHE A 90 -4.80 4.81 1.04
C PHE A 90 -5.95 5.04 2.04
N GLY A 91 -5.97 6.22 2.68
CA GLY A 91 -6.97 6.61 3.67
C GLY A 91 -6.41 6.63 5.08
N GLU A 92 -7.26 6.82 6.09
CA GLU A 92 -6.90 6.74 7.51
C GLU A 92 -7.97 5.98 8.29
N THR A 93 -9.17 6.55 8.40
CA THR A 93 -10.26 5.97 9.20
C THR A 93 -10.88 4.73 8.52
N ASN A 94 -11.02 4.78 7.21
CA ASN A 94 -11.52 3.69 6.38
C ASN A 94 -10.53 3.44 5.24
N PRO A 95 -9.43 2.73 5.52
CA PRO A 95 -8.44 2.44 4.49
C PRO A 95 -9.02 1.56 3.39
N TYR A 96 -8.56 1.77 2.18
CA TYR A 96 -8.90 0.96 1.02
C TYR A 96 -7.64 0.59 0.25
N VAL A 97 -7.73 -0.48 -0.50
CA VAL A 97 -6.65 -0.99 -1.36
C VAL A 97 -7.01 -0.73 -2.81
N CYS A 98 -6.05 -0.23 -3.57
CA CYS A 98 -6.14 -0.08 -5.01
C CYS A 98 -5.16 -1.02 -5.71
N VAL A 99 -5.60 -1.62 -6.82
CA VAL A 99 -4.75 -2.45 -7.68
C VAL A 99 -4.90 -2.00 -9.13
N SER A 100 -3.82 -2.02 -9.89
CA SER A 100 -3.88 -1.72 -11.32
C SER A 100 -4.51 -2.87 -12.12
N SER A 101 -5.16 -2.55 -13.24
CA SER A 101 -5.67 -3.54 -14.19
C SER A 101 -4.58 -4.49 -14.67
N SER A 102 -3.39 -3.97 -14.93
CA SER A 102 -2.23 -4.76 -15.36
C SER A 102 -1.77 -5.77 -14.30
N LEU A 103 -1.84 -5.42 -13.01
CA LEU A 103 -1.52 -6.35 -11.92
C LEU A 103 -2.51 -7.52 -11.91
N VAL A 104 -3.80 -7.22 -12.01
CA VAL A 104 -4.86 -8.24 -12.00
C VAL A 104 -4.74 -9.17 -13.21
N GLU A 105 -4.42 -8.63 -14.38
CA GLU A 105 -4.26 -9.38 -15.63
C GLU A 105 -3.02 -10.29 -15.61
N LYS A 106 -1.88 -9.78 -15.13
CA LYS A 106 -0.60 -10.47 -15.26
C LYS A 106 -0.25 -11.39 -14.09
N MET A 107 -0.85 -11.18 -12.92
CA MET A 107 -0.57 -11.98 -11.74
C MET A 107 -1.56 -13.13 -11.56
N ASN A 108 -1.05 -14.30 -11.23
CA ASN A 108 -1.88 -15.42 -10.82
C ASN A 108 -2.47 -15.19 -9.40
N ARG A 109 -3.33 -16.10 -8.95
CA ARG A 109 -4.05 -15.97 -7.68
C ARG A 109 -3.13 -15.81 -6.47
N GLU A 110 -2.10 -16.63 -6.37
CA GLU A 110 -1.18 -16.60 -5.21
C GLU A 110 -0.27 -15.36 -5.23
N GLU A 111 0.12 -14.91 -6.42
CA GLU A 111 0.86 -13.67 -6.60
C GLU A 111 0.01 -12.44 -6.21
N ARG A 112 -1.28 -12.40 -6.62
CA ARG A 112 -2.20 -11.34 -6.20
C ARG A 112 -2.39 -11.33 -4.69
N LYS A 113 -2.56 -12.49 -4.06
CA LYS A 113 -2.64 -12.60 -2.60
C LYS A 113 -1.38 -12.10 -1.90
N ALA A 114 -0.21 -12.31 -2.48
CA ALA A 114 1.05 -11.79 -1.94
C ALA A 114 1.04 -10.26 -1.90
N ILE A 115 0.65 -9.61 -2.99
CA ILE A 115 0.57 -8.15 -3.06
C ILE A 115 -0.54 -7.62 -2.14
N LEU A 116 -1.73 -8.23 -2.16
CA LEU A 116 -2.82 -7.85 -1.25
C LEU A 116 -2.44 -8.01 0.23
N ALA A 117 -1.64 -9.03 0.56
CA ALA A 117 -1.15 -9.25 1.92
C ALA A 117 -0.11 -8.21 2.34
N HIS A 118 0.73 -7.75 1.41
CA HIS A 118 1.63 -6.63 1.61
C HIS A 118 0.85 -5.34 1.92
N GLU A 119 -0.14 -4.99 1.10
CA GLU A 119 -0.99 -3.82 1.31
C GLU A 119 -1.78 -3.90 2.63
N CYS A 120 -2.35 -5.06 2.93
CA CYS A 120 -3.03 -5.29 4.21
C CYS A 120 -2.06 -5.26 5.41
N GLY A 121 -0.77 -5.54 5.20
CA GLY A 121 0.29 -5.37 6.18
C GLY A 121 0.45 -3.92 6.62
N HIS A 122 0.35 -2.97 5.70
CA HIS A 122 0.33 -1.54 6.02
C HIS A 122 -0.87 -1.16 6.90
N ILE A 123 -2.05 -1.76 6.65
CA ILE A 123 -3.24 -1.54 7.49
C ILE A 123 -3.01 -2.12 8.89
N LEU A 124 -2.55 -3.36 8.99
CA LEU A 124 -2.27 -4.04 10.26
C LEU A 124 -1.29 -3.25 11.13
N CYS A 125 -0.22 -2.74 10.52
CA CYS A 125 0.84 -1.99 11.20
C CYS A 125 0.55 -0.50 11.38
N GLN A 126 -0.65 -0.02 11.00
CA GLN A 126 -1.08 1.38 11.13
C GLN A 126 -0.20 2.37 10.35
N HIS A 127 0.27 1.97 9.18
CA HIS A 127 1.10 2.80 8.33
C HIS A 127 0.30 3.79 7.47
N VAL A 128 -1.02 3.62 7.39
CA VAL A 128 -1.84 4.21 6.32
C VAL A 128 -1.83 5.73 6.32
N LEU A 129 -1.90 6.39 7.49
CA LEU A 129 -1.88 7.85 7.56
C LEU A 129 -0.62 8.45 6.92
N TYR A 130 0.54 8.04 7.41
CA TYR A 130 1.81 8.59 6.91
C TYR A 130 2.15 8.10 5.50
N GLY A 131 1.79 6.85 5.18
CA GLY A 131 1.93 6.28 3.84
C GLY A 131 1.13 7.06 2.80
N SER A 132 -0.13 7.39 3.13
CA SER A 132 -0.98 8.21 2.26
C SER A 132 -0.42 9.61 2.03
N VAL A 133 0.20 10.23 3.04
CA VAL A 133 0.88 11.51 2.88
C VAL A 133 2.10 11.38 1.96
N VAL A 134 2.92 10.33 2.14
CA VAL A 134 4.08 10.07 1.28
C VAL A 134 3.64 9.85 -0.16
N GLU A 135 2.59 9.05 -0.39
CA GLU A 135 2.07 8.78 -1.74
C GLU A 135 1.47 10.04 -2.37
N THR A 136 0.76 10.85 -1.59
CA THR A 136 0.26 12.15 -2.05
C THR A 136 1.40 13.06 -2.51
N LEU A 137 2.47 13.16 -1.72
CA LEU A 137 3.65 13.95 -2.08
C LEU A 137 4.35 13.44 -3.34
N ARG A 138 4.30 12.12 -3.58
CA ARG A 138 4.86 11.50 -4.77
C ARG A 138 4.03 11.76 -6.03
N MET A 139 2.70 11.69 -5.91
CA MET A 139 1.76 11.90 -7.03
C MET A 139 1.72 13.35 -7.49
N ILE A 140 1.76 14.30 -6.56
CA ILE A 140 1.50 15.72 -6.85
C ILE A 140 2.78 16.51 -7.09
N GLY A 141 3.94 15.98 -6.68
CA GLY A 141 5.22 16.68 -6.79
C GLY A 141 5.34 17.87 -5.84
N GLU A 142 6.28 18.78 -6.16
CA GLU A 142 6.59 19.95 -5.31
C GLU A 142 5.60 21.12 -5.46
N ASP A 143 4.69 21.06 -6.43
CA ASP A 143 3.78 22.16 -6.80
C ASP A 143 2.57 22.33 -5.86
N PHE A 144 2.53 21.60 -4.76
CA PHE A 144 1.39 21.60 -3.86
C PHE A 144 1.49 22.68 -2.78
N GLY A 145 1.42 23.94 -3.18
CA GLY A 145 1.27 25.18 -2.39
C GLY A 145 1.31 25.02 -0.86
N ILE A 146 0.16 24.85 -0.21
CA ILE A 146 0.05 24.79 1.26
C ILE A 146 0.69 23.52 1.86
N ILE A 147 0.57 22.34 1.22
CA ILE A 147 1.18 21.09 1.73
C ILE A 147 2.70 21.17 1.64
N GLY A 148 3.25 21.76 0.58
CA GLY A 148 4.70 21.99 0.45
C GLY A 148 5.25 22.91 1.54
N TYR A 149 4.48 23.89 2.00
CA TYR A 149 4.86 24.78 3.10
C TYR A 149 4.73 24.12 4.49
N THR A 150 3.74 23.26 4.71
CA THR A 150 3.51 22.58 6.01
C THR A 150 4.49 21.44 6.25
N LEU A 151 4.90 20.73 5.19
CA LEU A 151 5.90 19.69 5.28
C LEU A 151 7.29 20.24 4.97
N THR A 152 7.93 20.78 6.01
CA THR A 152 9.33 21.25 5.91
C THR A 152 10.26 20.13 5.46
N GLY A 153 11.38 20.47 4.81
CA GLY A 153 12.35 19.49 4.30
C GLY A 153 12.72 18.38 5.30
N PRO A 154 12.99 18.67 6.58
CA PRO A 154 13.27 17.66 7.59
C PRO A 154 12.12 16.67 7.82
N VAL A 155 10.87 17.14 7.85
CA VAL A 155 9.67 16.30 8.03
C VAL A 155 9.47 15.40 6.82
N LYS A 156 9.59 15.94 5.62
CA LYS A 156 9.54 15.16 4.36
C LYS A 156 10.59 14.05 4.35
N LEU A 157 11.82 14.37 4.74
CA LEU A 157 12.91 13.39 4.83
C LEU A 157 12.63 12.30 5.89
N ALA A 158 12.07 12.67 7.05
CA ALA A 158 11.71 11.73 8.09
C ALA A 158 10.58 10.78 7.63
N LEU A 159 9.56 11.29 6.95
CA LEU A 159 8.48 10.49 6.35
C LEU A 159 9.02 9.54 5.28
N GLN A 160 9.88 10.01 4.38
CA GLN A 160 10.49 9.17 3.34
C GLN A 160 11.45 8.12 3.92
N TYR A 161 12.18 8.45 5.00
CA TYR A 161 13.01 7.49 5.70
C TYR A 161 12.17 6.39 6.35
N TRP A 162 11.11 6.79 7.07
CA TRP A 162 10.19 5.85 7.70
C TRP A 162 9.48 4.98 6.64
N SER A 163 8.97 5.56 5.56
CA SER A 163 8.27 4.82 4.49
C SER A 163 9.09 3.64 3.97
N ARG A 164 10.40 3.84 3.74
CA ARG A 164 11.29 2.73 3.35
C ARG A 164 11.46 1.64 4.42
N ARG A 165 11.21 1.94 5.70
CA ARG A 165 11.29 0.98 6.80
C ARG A 165 9.98 0.26 7.04
N SER A 166 8.86 0.92 6.77
CA SER A 166 7.52 0.33 6.85
C SER A 166 7.34 -0.82 5.86
N GLU A 167 8.02 -0.77 4.69
CA GLU A 167 8.03 -1.85 3.71
C GLU A 167 8.50 -3.19 4.32
N TYR A 168 9.49 -3.18 5.21
CA TYR A 168 9.96 -4.42 5.86
C TYR A 168 8.87 -5.11 6.69
N SER A 169 7.98 -4.34 7.30
CA SER A 169 6.84 -4.89 8.06
C SER A 169 5.76 -5.44 7.12
N ALA A 170 5.46 -4.73 6.05
CA ALA A 170 4.51 -5.17 5.03
C ALA A 170 4.99 -6.46 4.32
N ASP A 171 6.28 -6.51 3.96
CA ASP A 171 6.92 -7.69 3.38
C ASP A 171 6.84 -8.91 4.31
N ARG A 172 7.11 -8.73 5.60
CA ARG A 172 6.98 -9.80 6.60
C ARG A 172 5.55 -10.29 6.74
N CYS A 173 4.57 -9.38 6.65
CA CYS A 173 3.16 -9.75 6.66
C CYS A 173 2.81 -10.61 5.45
N ALA A 174 3.21 -10.19 4.25
CA ALA A 174 2.97 -10.93 3.02
C ALA A 174 3.63 -12.31 3.05
N ALA A 175 4.92 -12.38 3.42
CA ALA A 175 5.63 -13.64 3.53
C ALA A 175 4.99 -14.61 4.55
N ALA A 176 4.43 -14.09 5.65
CA ALA A 176 3.72 -14.89 6.65
C ALA A 176 2.38 -15.45 6.13
N VAL A 177 1.74 -14.79 5.16
CA VAL A 177 0.45 -15.20 4.56
C VAL A 177 0.64 -16.22 3.45
N VAL A 178 1.52 -15.93 2.48
CA VAL A 178 1.66 -16.74 1.25
C VAL A 178 2.93 -17.60 1.23
N GLY A 179 3.79 -17.46 2.22
CA GLY A 179 5.11 -18.10 2.25
C GLY A 179 6.18 -17.24 1.54
N GLU A 180 7.40 -17.36 2.03
CA GLU A 180 8.53 -16.51 1.62
C GLU A 180 8.83 -16.63 0.12
N ARG A 181 8.85 -17.85 -0.41
CA ARG A 181 9.14 -18.11 -1.83
C ARG A 181 8.11 -17.46 -2.76
N THR A 182 6.82 -17.63 -2.47
CA THR A 182 5.73 -17.01 -3.28
C THR A 182 5.83 -15.49 -3.22
N PHE A 183 6.05 -14.93 -2.02
CA PHE A 183 6.20 -13.50 -1.84
C PHE A 183 7.38 -12.95 -2.67
N GLN A 184 8.57 -13.53 -2.55
CA GLN A 184 9.76 -13.09 -3.30
C GLN A 184 9.55 -13.15 -4.81
N ALA A 185 8.94 -14.24 -5.31
CA ALA A 185 8.61 -14.37 -6.74
C ALA A 185 7.62 -13.31 -7.21
N SER A 186 6.60 -13.01 -6.41
CA SER A 186 5.59 -11.99 -6.73
C SER A 186 6.20 -10.59 -6.77
N MET A 187 7.06 -10.26 -5.81
CA MET A 187 7.75 -8.96 -5.77
C MET A 187 8.74 -8.80 -6.93
N LEU A 188 9.46 -9.86 -7.30
CA LEU A 188 10.34 -9.84 -8.46
C LEU A 188 9.55 -9.60 -9.76
N LYS A 189 8.42 -10.29 -9.93
CA LYS A 189 7.53 -10.10 -11.08
C LYS A 189 6.96 -8.70 -11.14
N LEU A 190 6.53 -8.14 -9.99
CA LEU A 190 6.07 -6.77 -9.88
C LEU A 190 7.15 -5.78 -10.30
N ALA A 191 8.37 -5.93 -9.76
CA ALA A 191 9.49 -5.02 -10.02
C ALA A 191 9.96 -5.03 -11.47
N LEU A 192 9.92 -6.19 -12.12
CA LEU A 192 10.35 -6.36 -13.50
C LEU A 192 9.25 -6.10 -14.53
N GLY A 193 8.00 -5.95 -14.13
CA GLY A 193 6.87 -5.75 -15.02
C GLY A 193 6.58 -6.95 -15.93
N LEU A 194 7.05 -8.15 -15.58
CA LEU A 194 6.97 -9.33 -16.42
C LEU A 194 5.53 -9.86 -16.50
N ALA A 195 5.01 -10.00 -17.71
CA ALA A 195 3.88 -10.87 -17.98
C ALA A 195 4.43 -12.31 -18.00
N ASP A 196 3.69 -13.24 -17.42
CA ASP A 196 4.02 -14.65 -17.24
C ASP A 196 5.30 -15.16 -17.95
N ALA A 197 6.39 -15.26 -17.21
CA ALA A 197 7.58 -15.99 -17.63
C ALA A 197 7.42 -17.48 -17.23
N GLY A 198 6.31 -18.10 -17.62
CA GLY A 198 5.99 -19.51 -17.43
C GLY A 198 6.51 -20.10 -16.11
N ASN A 199 5.66 -20.28 -15.16
CA ASN A 199 5.75 -21.07 -13.93
C ASN A 199 7.00 -21.02 -13.03
N ASP A 200 8.13 -20.41 -13.44
CA ASP A 200 9.31 -20.31 -12.58
C ASP A 200 10.05 -18.96 -12.75
N PRO A 201 9.76 -17.95 -11.89
CA PRO A 201 10.47 -16.67 -11.91
C PRO A 201 11.96 -16.80 -11.56
N TYR A 202 12.40 -17.94 -10.99
CA TYR A 202 13.82 -18.21 -10.72
C TYR A 202 14.59 -18.77 -11.93
N ARG A 203 13.93 -19.00 -13.08
CA ARG A 203 14.63 -19.37 -14.32
C ARG A 203 15.39 -18.23 -14.98
N LEU A 204 15.27 -17.02 -14.46
CA LEU A 204 15.94 -15.82 -15.00
C LEU A 204 17.23 -15.46 -14.22
N VAL A 205 17.68 -16.31 -13.31
CA VAL A 205 18.93 -16.14 -12.56
C VAL A 205 19.85 -17.31 -12.83
#